data_49cd15dd1d285525b20b8097b85a1396
#
_entry.id   49cd15dd1d285525b20b8097b85a1396
#
_cell.length_a   1.000
_cell.length_b   1.000
_cell.length_c   1.000
_cell.angle_alpha   90.00
_cell.angle_beta   90.00
_cell.angle_gamma   90.00
#
_symmetry.space_group_name_H-M   'P 1'
#
loop_
_entity.id
_entity.type
_entity.pdbx_description
1 polymer ?
#
loop_
_entity_poly.entity_id
_entity_poly.type
_entity_poly.pdbx_seq_one_letter_code
_entity_poly.pdbx_strand_id
1 'polypeptide(L)'
;GVLHHRQDQLHSPLTNHPTPDKTQSSSERAMTAQSYSGIWPVAPTPFHVNGVVDDDGMCNVLDCMIDQGVDGICILANFSEQFLVSDAERDHLMRLCLAHVDGRVPVIVTISHFATQIAVERARLAKKLGAAIVMMMAPYHGALLKGTADQTFEQVKAVGEVGIPIMIQDAPLSGVELPVPLLVRMATEIEMVKLFKIESVGVAGKLRQLLAAGGSAIEGPFDGEEAITLLADLDAGATGSMTSALIPDLIGQVITAHAAGNRQEAVAGYTRILPVINHENRQCGFRAAKAAMVCLLYTSDAADDMASV
;
A
#
# COMPACT_ATOMS: atom_id res chain seq x y z
N GLY A 1 -25.48 -58.94 -30.18
CA GLY A 1 -26.86 -58.62 -30.44
C GLY A 1 -27.05 -57.10 -30.28
N VAL A 2 -27.12 -56.36 -31.31
CA VAL A 2 -28.27 -55.75 -31.94
C VAL A 2 -28.86 -54.56 -31.22
N LEU A 3 -28.48 -53.33 -31.69
CA LEU A 3 -29.27 -52.31 -32.38
C LEU A 3 -30.51 -51.70 -31.66
N HIS A 4 -30.65 -50.42 -31.48
CA HIS A 4 -31.24 -49.42 -32.38
C HIS A 4 -31.46 -48.07 -31.66
N HIS A 5 -31.04 -47.01 -32.36
CA HIS A 5 -31.65 -45.69 -32.64
C HIS A 5 -32.73 -45.10 -31.71
N ARG A 6 -32.52 -43.85 -31.28
CA ARG A 6 -33.36 -42.73 -31.69
C ARG A 6 -32.67 -41.39 -31.45
N GLN A 7 -32.52 -40.64 -32.53
CA GLN A 7 -32.44 -39.18 -32.55
C GLN A 7 -33.81 -38.62 -32.15
N ASP A 8 -33.85 -37.61 -31.31
CA ASP A 8 -34.84 -36.55 -31.43
C ASP A 8 -34.26 -35.23 -31.00
N GLN A 9 -34.44 -34.28 -31.91
CA GLN A 9 -34.06 -32.88 -31.82
C GLN A 9 -35.01 -32.15 -30.85
N LEU A 10 -34.49 -31.26 -30.03
CA LEU A 10 -35.25 -30.10 -29.57
C LEU A 10 -34.37 -28.87 -29.62
N HIS A 11 -34.66 -28.03 -30.61
CA HIS A 11 -34.26 -26.65 -30.67
C HIS A 11 -34.89 -25.86 -29.49
N SER A 12 -34.09 -25.11 -28.74
CA SER A 12 -34.54 -24.01 -27.92
C SER A 12 -33.75 -22.76 -28.23
N PRO A 13 -34.39 -21.58 -28.20
CA PRO A 13 -33.86 -20.38 -28.86
C PRO A 13 -32.80 -19.68 -28.02
N LEU A 14 -31.84 -19.10 -28.76
CA LEU A 14 -30.82 -18.19 -28.25
C LEU A 14 -31.47 -16.99 -27.57
N THR A 15 -31.31 -16.87 -26.25
CA THR A 15 -31.59 -15.64 -25.53
C THR A 15 -30.48 -14.64 -25.81
N ASN A 16 -30.84 -13.55 -26.45
CA ASN A 16 -30.01 -12.37 -26.62
C ASN A 16 -29.59 -11.81 -25.26
N HIS A 17 -28.30 -11.91 -24.93
CA HIS A 17 -27.70 -11.08 -23.91
C HIS A 17 -27.46 -9.69 -24.48
N PRO A 18 -27.90 -8.62 -23.81
CA PRO A 18 -27.58 -7.26 -24.24
C PRO A 18 -26.08 -7.01 -24.08
N THR A 19 -25.43 -6.59 -25.17
CA THR A 19 -24.09 -6.03 -25.16
C THR A 19 -24.06 -4.81 -24.23
N PRO A 20 -23.04 -4.65 -23.35
CA PRO A 20 -22.92 -3.44 -22.55
C PRO A 20 -22.57 -2.27 -23.47
N ASP A 21 -23.38 -1.22 -23.33
CA ASP A 21 -23.25 0.07 -24.02
C ASP A 21 -21.91 0.74 -23.64
N LYS A 22 -21.03 0.94 -24.63
CA LYS A 22 -19.71 1.55 -24.51
C LYS A 22 -19.72 3.08 -24.56
N THR A 23 -20.76 3.73 -24.09
CA THR A 23 -20.83 5.18 -24.04
C THR A 23 -21.20 5.70 -22.66
N GLN A 24 -20.37 5.43 -21.67
CA GLN A 24 -20.30 6.28 -20.48
C GLN A 24 -18.95 6.98 -20.46
N SER A 25 -19.01 8.30 -20.64
CA SER A 25 -17.86 9.18 -20.60
C SER A 25 -17.14 9.07 -19.25
N SER A 26 -15.82 9.04 -19.31
CA SER A 26 -14.89 8.91 -18.17
C SER A 26 -14.90 10.11 -17.20
N SER A 27 -15.86 11.00 -17.25
CA SER A 27 -15.95 12.23 -16.47
C SER A 27 -17.02 12.25 -15.36
N GLU A 28 -17.82 11.18 -15.20
CA GLU A 28 -18.85 11.08 -14.16
C GLU A 28 -18.73 9.82 -13.30
N ARG A 29 -17.54 9.32 -13.03
CA ARG A 29 -17.39 8.51 -11.82
C ARG A 29 -17.48 9.47 -10.64
N ALA A 30 -18.71 9.68 -10.15
CA ALA A 30 -18.91 10.27 -8.85
C ALA A 30 -17.92 9.63 -7.88
N MET A 31 -17.13 10.44 -7.19
CA MET A 31 -16.32 10.03 -6.04
C MET A 31 -17.30 9.53 -4.97
N THR A 32 -17.75 8.28 -5.09
CA THR A 32 -18.27 7.56 -3.94
C THR A 32 -17.15 7.59 -2.92
N ALA A 33 -17.44 8.00 -1.70
CA ALA A 33 -16.48 8.08 -0.61
C ALA A 33 -15.68 6.77 -0.60
N GLN A 34 -14.42 6.85 -1.00
CA GLN A 34 -13.56 5.68 -1.14
C GLN A 34 -13.22 5.25 0.28
N SER A 35 -13.77 4.14 0.70
CA SER A 35 -13.46 3.57 2.00
C SER A 35 -12.04 3.02 1.94
N TYR A 36 -11.12 3.69 2.60
CA TYR A 36 -9.73 3.20 2.72
C TYR A 36 -9.69 2.12 3.80
N SER A 37 -9.63 0.88 3.38
CA SER A 37 -9.64 -0.29 4.27
C SER A 37 -8.95 -1.47 3.59
N GLY A 38 -8.67 -2.52 4.36
CA GLY A 38 -8.17 -3.79 3.84
C GLY A 38 -6.65 -3.87 3.83
N ILE A 39 -6.12 -4.66 2.90
CA ILE A 39 -4.69 -4.95 2.79
C ILE A 39 -4.05 -4.18 1.63
N TRP A 40 -3.04 -3.34 1.94
CA TRP A 40 -2.33 -2.50 0.98
C TRP A 40 -0.82 -2.72 1.08
N PRO A 41 -0.29 -3.84 0.58
CA PRO A 41 1.11 -4.18 0.75
C PRO A 41 2.04 -3.28 -0.07
N VAL A 42 3.30 -3.23 0.38
CA VAL A 42 4.39 -2.53 -0.30
C VAL A 42 5.02 -3.46 -1.33
N ALA A 43 5.01 -3.07 -2.59
CA ALA A 43 5.65 -3.81 -3.67
C ALA A 43 7.19 -3.73 -3.53
N PRO A 44 7.90 -4.86 -3.46
CA PRO A 44 9.36 -4.87 -3.53
C PRO A 44 9.81 -4.51 -4.95
N THR A 45 10.94 -3.83 -5.07
CA THR A 45 11.54 -3.52 -6.36
C THR A 45 12.54 -4.60 -6.74
N PRO A 46 12.34 -5.37 -7.82
CA PRO A 46 13.32 -6.34 -8.30
C PRO A 46 14.46 -5.65 -9.05
N PHE A 47 15.67 -6.19 -8.91
CA PHE A 47 16.85 -5.73 -9.62
C PHE A 47 17.54 -6.91 -10.30
N HIS A 48 18.15 -6.65 -11.43
CA HIS A 48 19.11 -7.59 -12.02
C HIS A 48 20.42 -7.64 -11.22
N VAL A 49 21.19 -8.68 -11.38
CA VAL A 49 22.50 -8.87 -10.71
C VAL A 49 23.45 -7.68 -10.91
N ASN A 50 23.34 -6.94 -12.02
CA ASN A 50 24.10 -5.73 -12.28
C ASN A 50 23.56 -4.47 -11.60
N GLY A 51 22.52 -4.59 -10.76
CA GLY A 51 21.89 -3.48 -10.02
C GLY A 51 20.89 -2.64 -10.83
N VAL A 52 20.63 -2.99 -12.08
CA VAL A 52 19.59 -2.31 -12.90
C VAL A 52 18.20 -2.82 -12.51
N VAL A 53 17.23 -1.94 -12.46
CA VAL A 53 15.83 -2.30 -12.21
C VAL A 53 15.35 -3.33 -13.23
N ASP A 54 14.67 -4.37 -12.75
CA ASP A 54 14.04 -5.40 -13.58
C ASP A 54 12.57 -4.99 -13.85
N ASP A 55 12.33 -4.37 -14.99
CA ASP A 55 11.00 -3.86 -15.36
C ASP A 55 9.98 -4.99 -15.53
N ASP A 56 10.36 -6.09 -16.17
CA ASP A 56 9.49 -7.24 -16.37
C ASP A 56 9.18 -7.92 -15.02
N GLY A 57 10.19 -8.06 -14.18
CA GLY A 57 10.04 -8.54 -12.81
C GLY A 57 9.13 -7.64 -11.98
N MET A 58 9.23 -6.32 -12.12
CA MET A 58 8.33 -5.38 -11.43
C MET A 58 6.87 -5.55 -11.87
N CYS A 59 6.62 -5.71 -13.16
CA CYS A 59 5.28 -6.00 -13.68
C CYS A 59 4.72 -7.31 -13.10
N ASN A 60 5.53 -8.37 -13.06
CA ASN A 60 5.13 -9.66 -12.50
C ASN A 60 4.82 -9.56 -11.00
N VAL A 61 5.59 -8.78 -10.23
CA VAL A 61 5.31 -8.52 -8.80
C VAL A 61 3.95 -7.85 -8.64
N LEU A 62 3.64 -6.84 -9.43
CA LEU A 62 2.36 -6.13 -9.37
C LEU A 62 1.18 -7.05 -9.72
N ASP A 63 1.31 -7.86 -10.76
CA ASP A 63 0.29 -8.83 -11.16
C ASP A 63 0.05 -9.89 -10.06
N CYS A 64 1.13 -10.43 -9.48
CA CYS A 64 1.03 -11.37 -8.37
C CYS A 64 0.27 -10.78 -7.18
N MET A 65 0.57 -9.53 -6.81
CA MET A 65 -0.14 -8.86 -5.71
C MET A 65 -1.62 -8.65 -6.02
N ILE A 66 -1.95 -8.26 -7.25
CA ILE A 66 -3.35 -8.11 -7.71
C ILE A 66 -4.08 -9.45 -7.68
N ASP A 67 -3.44 -10.52 -8.17
CA ASP A 67 -4.02 -11.87 -8.15
C ASP A 67 -4.22 -12.43 -6.74
N GLN A 68 -3.43 -11.96 -5.77
CA GLN A 68 -3.61 -12.24 -4.35
C GLN A 68 -4.80 -11.48 -3.72
N GLY A 69 -5.48 -10.61 -4.48
CA GLY A 69 -6.70 -9.93 -4.05
C GLY A 69 -6.44 -8.77 -3.09
N VAL A 70 -5.33 -8.03 -3.26
CA VAL A 70 -5.03 -6.85 -2.45
C VAL A 70 -6.00 -5.69 -2.74
N ASP A 71 -6.32 -4.89 -1.72
CA ASP A 71 -7.22 -3.74 -1.85
C ASP A 71 -6.53 -2.50 -2.44
N GLY A 72 -5.21 -2.49 -2.45
CA GLY A 72 -4.36 -1.48 -3.07
C GLY A 72 -2.90 -1.87 -3.01
N ILE A 73 -2.04 -1.10 -3.66
CA ILE A 73 -0.59 -1.35 -3.72
C ILE A 73 0.16 -0.08 -3.36
N CYS A 74 1.21 -0.20 -2.55
CA CYS A 74 2.14 0.88 -2.30
C CYS A 74 3.46 0.64 -3.05
N ILE A 75 3.95 1.66 -3.75
CA ILE A 75 5.23 1.62 -4.46
C ILE A 75 6.20 2.68 -3.94
N LEU A 76 7.48 2.48 -4.18
CA LEU A 76 8.55 3.44 -3.87
C LEU A 76 8.63 3.80 -2.38
N ALA A 77 8.25 2.85 -1.50
CA ALA A 77 8.35 2.96 -0.06
C ALA A 77 9.67 2.35 0.48
N ASN A 78 9.80 2.26 1.79
CA ASN A 78 11.01 1.70 2.41
C ASN A 78 11.21 0.23 2.02
N PHE A 79 10.16 -0.58 2.01
CA PHE A 79 10.22 -1.97 1.56
C PHE A 79 10.28 -2.12 0.03
N SER A 80 10.13 -1.04 -0.73
CA SER A 80 10.49 -0.97 -2.15
C SER A 80 11.93 -0.52 -2.37
N GLU A 81 12.73 -0.38 -1.32
CA GLU A 81 14.13 0.06 -1.38
C GLU A 81 14.31 1.44 -2.04
N GLN A 82 13.37 2.37 -1.75
CA GLN A 82 13.36 3.72 -2.33
C GLN A 82 14.69 4.48 -2.22
N PHE A 83 15.52 4.11 -1.25
CA PHE A 83 16.80 4.72 -0.98
C PHE A 83 17.93 4.17 -1.85
N LEU A 84 17.70 3.09 -2.63
CA LEU A 84 18.67 2.50 -3.55
C LEU A 84 18.45 2.95 -5.00
N VAL A 85 17.32 3.56 -5.33
CA VAL A 85 17.02 4.03 -6.68
C VAL A 85 17.40 5.50 -6.84
N SER A 86 17.97 5.83 -7.99
CA SER A 86 18.19 7.22 -8.41
C SER A 86 16.86 7.93 -8.67
N ASP A 87 16.87 9.27 -8.76
CA ASP A 87 15.66 10.03 -9.11
C ASP A 87 15.11 9.64 -10.49
N ALA A 88 15.99 9.31 -11.44
CA ALA A 88 15.58 8.87 -12.78
C ALA A 88 14.88 7.49 -12.74
N GLU A 89 15.43 6.53 -12.00
CA GLU A 89 14.81 5.22 -11.81
C GLU A 89 13.50 5.32 -11.02
N ARG A 90 13.43 6.21 -10.05
CA ARG A 90 12.21 6.49 -9.30
C ARG A 90 11.09 6.97 -10.21
N ASP A 91 11.38 7.95 -11.07
CA ASP A 91 10.42 8.47 -12.04
C ASP A 91 10.02 7.42 -13.08
N HIS A 92 10.96 6.59 -13.50
CA HIS A 92 10.72 5.46 -14.39
C HIS A 92 9.79 4.44 -13.74
N LEU A 93 10.12 3.95 -12.54
CA LEU A 93 9.29 3.01 -11.79
C LEU A 93 7.88 3.55 -11.51
N MET A 94 7.75 4.82 -11.19
CA MET A 94 6.43 5.43 -11.00
C MET A 94 5.60 5.35 -12.26
N ARG A 95 6.18 5.63 -13.43
CA ARG A 95 5.50 5.53 -14.74
C ARG A 95 5.15 4.10 -15.07
N LEU A 96 6.11 3.19 -14.95
CA LEU A 96 5.95 1.77 -15.24
C LEU A 96 4.83 1.17 -14.41
N CYS A 97 4.90 1.31 -13.08
CA CYS A 97 3.94 0.69 -12.17
C CYS A 97 2.52 1.23 -12.36
N LEU A 98 2.36 2.56 -12.46
CA LEU A 98 1.04 3.14 -12.64
C LEU A 98 0.42 2.80 -13.99
N ALA A 99 1.23 2.76 -15.05
CA ALA A 99 0.76 2.34 -16.37
C ALA A 99 0.41 0.85 -16.39
N HIS A 100 1.20 -0.01 -15.74
CA HIS A 100 0.97 -1.46 -15.70
C HIS A 100 -0.25 -1.82 -14.86
N VAL A 101 -0.42 -1.22 -13.69
CA VAL A 101 -1.61 -1.45 -12.83
C VAL A 101 -2.89 -0.98 -13.53
N ASP A 102 -2.82 0.11 -14.30
CA ASP A 102 -3.92 0.65 -15.13
C ASP A 102 -5.27 0.71 -14.40
N GLY A 103 -5.27 1.14 -13.15
CA GLY A 103 -6.47 1.29 -12.33
C GLY A 103 -7.13 -0.01 -11.86
N ARG A 104 -6.51 -1.18 -12.05
CA ARG A 104 -7.02 -2.47 -11.53
C ARG A 104 -7.19 -2.44 -10.00
N VAL A 105 -6.27 -1.79 -9.32
CA VAL A 105 -6.35 -1.45 -7.89
C VAL A 105 -5.81 -0.03 -7.69
N PRO A 106 -6.18 0.68 -6.61
CA PRO A 106 -5.59 1.97 -6.30
C PRO A 106 -4.12 1.82 -5.90
N VAL A 107 -3.29 2.80 -6.31
CA VAL A 107 -1.85 2.81 -6.02
C VAL A 107 -1.49 3.99 -5.14
N ILE A 108 -0.76 3.71 -4.05
CA ILE A 108 -0.07 4.70 -3.21
C ILE A 108 1.35 4.87 -3.75
N VAL A 109 1.75 6.11 -3.99
CA VAL A 109 3.14 6.44 -4.34
C VAL A 109 3.80 7.14 -3.17
N THR A 110 4.89 6.58 -2.66
CA THR A 110 5.68 7.26 -1.62
C THR A 110 6.52 8.37 -2.25
N ILE A 111 6.41 9.57 -1.69
CA ILE A 111 7.04 10.80 -2.20
C ILE A 111 8.03 11.42 -1.22
N SER A 112 8.33 10.74 -0.11
CA SER A 112 9.17 11.26 0.97
C SER A 112 10.48 11.86 0.46
N HIS A 113 10.75 13.09 0.88
CA HIS A 113 12.02 13.78 0.67
C HIS A 113 12.17 14.88 1.72
N PHE A 114 13.39 15.18 2.12
CA PHE A 114 13.63 16.27 3.10
C PHE A 114 13.48 17.66 2.49
N ALA A 115 13.64 17.84 1.18
CA ALA A 115 13.36 19.11 0.49
C ALA A 115 11.90 19.16 0.04
N THR A 116 11.18 20.18 0.50
CA THR A 116 9.76 20.38 0.21
C THR A 116 9.46 20.44 -1.29
N GLN A 117 10.29 21.17 -2.06
CA GLN A 117 10.09 21.30 -3.51
C GLN A 117 10.11 19.95 -4.21
N ILE A 118 11.03 19.05 -3.84
CA ILE A 118 11.14 17.73 -4.44
C ILE A 118 9.94 16.86 -4.06
N ALA A 119 9.48 16.90 -2.80
CA ALA A 119 8.28 16.20 -2.38
C ALA A 119 7.04 16.66 -3.18
N VAL A 120 6.90 17.97 -3.40
CA VAL A 120 5.83 18.57 -4.20
C VAL A 120 5.93 18.16 -5.67
N GLU A 121 7.12 18.15 -6.26
CA GLU A 121 7.34 17.71 -7.66
C GLU A 121 6.97 16.23 -7.84
N ARG A 122 7.39 15.36 -6.91
CA ARG A 122 7.02 13.94 -6.89
C ARG A 122 5.50 13.75 -6.76
N ALA A 123 4.85 14.53 -5.89
CA ALA A 123 3.38 14.50 -5.75
C ALA A 123 2.67 14.93 -7.04
N ARG A 124 3.13 15.98 -7.70
CA ARG A 124 2.59 16.42 -9.00
C ARG A 124 2.73 15.36 -10.07
N LEU A 125 3.90 14.71 -10.14
CA LEU A 125 4.12 13.62 -11.09
C LEU A 125 3.20 12.43 -10.79
N ALA A 126 3.10 12.01 -9.52
CA ALA A 126 2.22 10.92 -9.09
C ALA A 126 0.76 11.20 -9.47
N LYS A 127 0.26 12.41 -9.17
CA LYS A 127 -1.09 12.84 -9.56
C LYS A 127 -1.30 12.80 -11.08
N LYS A 128 -0.35 13.34 -11.84
CA LYS A 128 -0.39 13.35 -13.31
C LYS A 128 -0.46 11.93 -13.91
N LEU A 129 0.20 10.97 -13.27
CA LEU A 129 0.25 9.57 -13.71
C LEU A 129 -0.92 8.72 -13.18
N GLY A 130 -1.83 9.29 -12.39
CA GLY A 130 -3.03 8.60 -11.93
C GLY A 130 -2.87 7.85 -10.61
N ALA A 131 -1.87 8.19 -9.78
CA ALA A 131 -1.81 7.68 -8.42
C ALA A 131 -3.07 8.07 -7.63
N ALA A 132 -3.60 7.15 -6.81
CA ALA A 132 -4.77 7.40 -5.97
C ALA A 132 -4.42 8.23 -4.73
N ILE A 133 -3.24 7.98 -4.16
CA ILE A 133 -2.77 8.55 -2.89
C ILE A 133 -1.26 8.76 -3.00
N VAL A 134 -0.74 9.79 -2.32
CA VAL A 134 0.69 9.90 -2.05
C VAL A 134 0.96 9.67 -0.56
N MET A 135 2.06 8.99 -0.25
CA MET A 135 2.48 8.76 1.14
C MET A 135 3.78 9.49 1.42
N MET A 136 3.89 10.07 2.61
CA MET A 136 5.12 10.75 3.02
C MET A 136 5.39 10.61 4.53
N MET A 137 6.67 10.50 4.86
CA MET A 137 7.19 10.64 6.22
C MET A 137 7.52 12.10 6.53
N ALA A 138 7.66 12.43 7.82
CA ALA A 138 8.24 13.69 8.22
C ALA A 138 9.62 13.91 7.58
N PRO A 139 10.00 15.16 7.22
CA PRO A 139 11.30 15.44 6.66
C PRO A 139 12.40 15.17 7.68
N TYR A 140 13.44 14.48 7.26
CA TYR A 140 14.60 14.17 8.09
C TYR A 140 15.90 14.22 7.29
N HIS A 141 16.99 14.49 7.98
CA HIS A 141 18.32 14.46 7.40
C HIS A 141 19.29 13.69 8.31
N GLY A 142 18.97 12.42 8.56
CA GLY A 142 19.79 11.53 9.37
C GLY A 142 20.17 12.13 10.72
N ALA A 143 21.46 12.14 11.04
CA ALA A 143 21.98 12.65 12.32
C ALA A 143 22.09 14.19 12.41
N LEU A 144 22.04 14.91 11.27
CA LEU A 144 22.35 16.33 11.25
C LEU A 144 21.15 17.23 11.53
N LEU A 145 20.00 16.89 10.98
CA LEU A 145 18.84 17.79 10.99
C LEU A 145 17.53 17.01 11.09
N LYS A 146 16.68 17.42 12.02
CA LYS A 146 15.31 16.97 12.13
C LYS A 146 14.39 18.17 11.94
N GLY A 147 13.31 17.98 11.19
CA GLY A 147 12.26 18.99 11.08
C GLY A 147 11.57 19.24 12.42
N THR A 148 11.20 20.47 12.69
CA THR A 148 10.27 20.81 13.78
C THR A 148 8.84 20.39 13.40
N ALA A 149 7.93 20.36 14.38
CA ALA A 149 6.51 20.11 14.14
C ALA A 149 5.93 21.09 13.07
N ASP A 150 6.25 22.37 13.16
CA ASP A 150 5.76 23.37 12.21
C ASP A 150 6.40 23.20 10.83
N GLN A 151 7.69 22.89 10.73
CA GLN A 151 8.33 22.59 9.44
C GLN A 151 7.73 21.35 8.78
N THR A 152 7.43 20.32 9.56
CA THR A 152 6.75 19.12 9.07
C THR A 152 5.34 19.47 8.59
N PHE A 153 4.58 20.24 9.36
CA PHE A 153 3.26 20.70 8.97
C PHE A 153 3.28 21.52 7.67
N GLU A 154 4.18 22.48 7.54
CA GLU A 154 4.30 23.32 6.33
C GLU A 154 4.71 22.50 5.09
N GLN A 155 5.55 21.47 5.24
CA GLN A 155 5.86 20.58 4.13
C GLN A 155 4.62 19.77 3.68
N VAL A 156 3.87 19.20 4.61
CA VAL A 156 2.64 18.46 4.31
C VAL A 156 1.60 19.37 3.67
N LYS A 157 1.47 20.60 4.17
CA LYS A 157 0.57 21.61 3.61
C LYS A 157 0.93 21.96 2.16
N ALA A 158 2.22 22.17 1.87
CA ALA A 158 2.67 22.43 0.51
C ALA A 158 2.40 21.26 -0.46
N VAL A 159 2.52 20.01 0.01
CA VAL A 159 2.11 18.83 -0.76
C VAL A 159 0.59 18.79 -0.92
N GLY A 160 -0.17 19.17 0.10
CA GLY A 160 -1.65 19.24 0.05
C GLY A 160 -2.18 20.16 -1.05
N GLU A 161 -1.45 21.25 -1.36
CA GLU A 161 -1.80 22.17 -2.45
C GLU A 161 -1.77 21.52 -3.85
N VAL A 162 -1.15 20.37 -3.99
CA VAL A 162 -1.18 19.58 -5.24
C VAL A 162 -2.58 19.01 -5.50
N GLY A 163 -3.38 18.80 -4.45
CA GLY A 163 -4.75 18.29 -4.54
C GLY A 163 -4.79 16.81 -4.90
N ILE A 164 -4.00 15.99 -4.23
CA ILE A 164 -4.04 14.53 -4.22
C ILE A 164 -4.11 14.07 -2.76
N PRO A 165 -4.92 13.05 -2.41
CA PRO A 165 -4.98 12.53 -1.05
C PRO A 165 -3.60 12.15 -0.50
N ILE A 166 -3.36 12.47 0.78
CA ILE A 166 -2.09 12.22 1.45
C ILE A 166 -2.29 11.22 2.57
N MET A 167 -1.42 10.22 2.61
CA MET A 167 -1.20 9.35 3.77
C MET A 167 0.05 9.82 4.52
N ILE A 168 -0.10 10.12 5.79
CA ILE A 168 1.04 10.43 6.67
C ILE A 168 1.59 9.12 7.21
N GLN A 169 2.87 8.86 6.96
CA GLN A 169 3.58 7.73 7.53
C GLN A 169 4.31 8.17 8.80
N ASP A 170 3.83 7.70 9.94
CA ASP A 170 4.45 7.92 11.24
C ASP A 170 5.43 6.78 11.52
N ALA A 171 6.62 6.88 10.94
CA ALA A 171 7.63 5.84 10.95
C ALA A 171 8.83 6.19 11.82
N PRO A 172 9.34 5.25 12.64
CA PRO A 172 10.55 5.46 13.44
C PRO A 172 11.78 5.80 12.61
N LEU A 173 11.84 5.33 11.37
CA LEU A 173 12.93 5.58 10.43
C LEU A 173 13.14 7.07 10.13
N SER A 174 12.08 7.89 10.22
CA SER A 174 12.23 9.33 10.05
C SER A 174 13.05 9.96 11.19
N GLY A 175 13.12 9.30 12.34
CA GLY A 175 13.72 9.85 13.55
C GLY A 175 13.02 11.12 14.06
N VAL A 176 11.86 11.44 13.51
CA VAL A 176 11.00 12.56 13.88
C VAL A 176 9.72 11.98 14.46
N GLU A 177 9.42 12.31 15.72
CA GLU A 177 8.19 11.92 16.34
C GLU A 177 7.02 12.77 15.83
N LEU A 178 5.91 12.12 15.46
CA LEU A 178 4.67 12.76 15.09
C LEU A 178 3.64 12.59 16.20
N PRO A 179 3.56 13.52 17.17
CA PRO A 179 2.61 13.40 18.27
C PRO A 179 1.16 13.53 17.77
N VAL A 180 0.23 12.88 18.46
CA VAL A 180 -1.19 12.88 18.10
C VAL A 180 -1.77 14.27 17.82
N PRO A 181 -1.48 15.33 18.62
CA PRO A 181 -1.98 16.67 18.29
C PRO A 181 -1.51 17.20 16.94
N LEU A 182 -0.29 16.87 16.50
CA LEU A 182 0.21 17.27 15.17
C LEU A 182 -0.51 16.51 14.05
N LEU A 183 -0.72 15.21 14.20
CA LEU A 183 -1.47 14.39 13.24
C LEU A 183 -2.92 14.89 13.10
N VAL A 184 -3.58 15.19 14.21
CA VAL A 184 -4.94 15.76 14.21
C VAL A 184 -4.96 17.14 13.54
N ARG A 185 -3.99 18.00 13.85
CA ARG A 185 -3.85 19.31 13.20
C ARG A 185 -3.72 19.16 11.67
N MET A 186 -2.87 18.23 11.21
CA MET A 186 -2.73 17.95 9.77
C MET A 186 -4.05 17.50 9.14
N ALA A 187 -4.77 16.57 9.79
CA ALA A 187 -6.05 16.08 9.29
C ALA A 187 -7.15 17.14 9.25
N THR A 188 -7.13 18.08 10.18
CA THR A 188 -8.20 19.09 10.30
C THR A 188 -7.92 20.37 9.47
N GLU A 189 -6.65 20.72 9.29
CA GLU A 189 -6.27 21.96 8.61
C GLU A 189 -5.82 21.76 7.15
N ILE A 190 -5.50 20.52 6.74
CA ILE A 190 -5.05 20.20 5.39
C ILE A 190 -6.05 19.21 4.76
N GLU A 191 -6.92 19.70 3.89
CA GLU A 191 -8.01 18.94 3.28
C GLU A 191 -7.55 17.61 2.65
N MET A 192 -6.35 17.58 2.07
CA MET A 192 -5.82 16.38 1.41
C MET A 192 -5.25 15.33 2.37
N VAL A 193 -5.01 15.65 3.65
CA VAL A 193 -4.55 14.65 4.63
C VAL A 193 -5.74 13.84 5.10
N LYS A 194 -5.77 12.55 4.73
CA LYS A 194 -6.88 11.64 4.98
C LYS A 194 -6.44 10.41 5.77
N LEU A 195 -5.28 9.86 5.43
CA LEU A 195 -4.84 8.55 5.87
C LEU A 195 -3.59 8.64 6.73
N PHE A 196 -3.44 7.62 7.58
CA PHE A 196 -2.30 7.53 8.49
C PHE A 196 -1.78 6.09 8.51
N LYS A 197 -0.50 5.90 8.24
CA LYS A 197 0.21 4.66 8.45
C LYS A 197 1.01 4.78 9.74
N ILE A 198 0.60 4.08 10.79
CA ILE A 198 1.19 4.19 12.14
C ILE A 198 2.15 3.03 12.37
N GLU A 199 3.44 3.36 12.53
CA GLU A 199 4.55 2.41 12.75
C GLU A 199 5.28 2.67 14.08
N SER A 200 4.77 3.57 14.90
CA SER A 200 5.41 3.94 16.17
C SER A 200 5.21 2.85 17.23
N VAL A 201 6.08 2.79 18.22
CA VAL A 201 5.94 1.87 19.34
C VAL A 201 4.59 2.08 20.05
N GLY A 202 3.83 1.00 20.26
CA GLY A 202 2.53 1.06 20.89
C GLY A 202 1.41 1.52 19.96
N VAL A 203 1.44 1.09 18.70
CA VAL A 203 0.50 1.41 17.60
C VAL A 203 -0.95 1.46 18.07
N ALA A 204 -1.46 0.39 18.67
CA ALA A 204 -2.86 0.32 19.15
C ALA A 204 -3.24 1.45 20.12
N GLY A 205 -2.32 1.84 21.01
CA GLY A 205 -2.53 2.96 21.91
C GLY A 205 -2.61 4.29 21.18
N LYS A 206 -1.72 4.51 20.22
CA LYS A 206 -1.69 5.72 19.41
C LYS A 206 -2.90 5.82 18.48
N LEU A 207 -3.32 4.71 17.87
CA LEU A 207 -4.54 4.63 17.05
C LEU A 207 -5.79 5.08 17.85
N ARG A 208 -5.98 4.55 19.07
CA ARG A 208 -7.11 4.96 19.91
C ARG A 208 -7.07 6.45 20.24
N GLN A 209 -5.90 6.99 20.55
CA GLN A 209 -5.74 8.42 20.83
C GLN A 209 -6.01 9.28 19.59
N LEU A 210 -5.51 8.85 18.43
CA LEU A 210 -5.71 9.55 17.16
C LEU A 210 -7.19 9.62 16.78
N LEU A 211 -7.89 8.49 16.84
CA LEU A 211 -9.32 8.41 16.54
C LEU A 211 -10.16 9.18 17.57
N ALA A 212 -9.83 9.10 18.84
CA ALA A 212 -10.54 9.85 19.89
C ALA A 212 -10.38 11.37 19.74
N ALA A 213 -9.21 11.84 19.32
CA ALA A 213 -8.92 13.27 19.18
C ALA A 213 -9.31 13.84 17.80
N GLY A 214 -9.19 13.06 16.73
CA GLY A 214 -9.43 13.53 15.35
C GLY A 214 -10.84 13.20 14.82
N GLY A 215 -11.52 12.22 15.41
CA GLY A 215 -12.88 11.84 15.01
C GLY A 215 -13.00 11.58 13.52
N SER A 216 -13.99 12.21 12.88
CA SER A 216 -14.28 12.05 11.44
C SER A 216 -13.21 12.62 10.52
N ALA A 217 -12.24 13.37 11.01
CA ALA A 217 -11.11 13.84 10.19
C ALA A 217 -10.10 12.74 9.89
N ILE A 218 -10.16 11.61 10.61
CA ILE A 218 -9.28 10.46 10.42
C ILE A 218 -10.01 9.40 9.61
N GLU A 219 -9.69 9.27 8.33
CA GLU A 219 -10.44 8.40 7.41
C GLU A 219 -9.85 7.01 7.23
N GLY A 220 -8.61 6.81 7.47
CA GLY A 220 -7.96 5.53 7.26
C GLY A 220 -6.69 5.38 8.10
N PRO A 221 -6.81 5.07 9.40
CA PRO A 221 -5.64 4.72 10.19
C PRO A 221 -5.30 3.26 9.93
N PHE A 222 -4.14 3.02 9.34
CA PHE A 222 -3.62 1.69 9.04
C PHE A 222 -2.58 1.27 10.06
N ASP A 223 -2.59 -0.02 10.42
CA ASP A 223 -1.42 -0.68 10.95
C ASP A 223 -0.27 -0.58 9.94
N GLY A 224 0.88 -0.12 10.39
CA GLY A 224 2.07 0.07 9.58
C GLY A 224 3.24 -0.80 10.02
N GLU A 225 3.11 -1.58 11.11
CA GLU A 225 4.16 -2.47 11.62
C GLU A 225 4.12 -3.87 10.98
N GLU A 226 3.87 -3.95 9.69
CA GLU A 226 3.93 -5.19 8.93
C GLU A 226 3.02 -6.31 9.51
N ALA A 227 1.88 -5.93 10.07
CA ALA A 227 0.93 -6.81 10.73
C ALA A 227 1.42 -7.50 12.01
N ILE A 228 2.55 -7.09 12.60
CA ILE A 228 3.10 -7.76 13.79
C ILE A 228 2.21 -7.60 15.03
N THR A 229 1.43 -6.53 15.10
CA THR A 229 0.44 -6.25 16.15
C THR A 229 -0.99 -6.16 15.61
N LEU A 230 -1.24 -6.70 14.42
CA LEU A 230 -2.45 -6.51 13.62
C LEU A 230 -3.76 -6.62 14.40
N LEU A 231 -3.97 -7.68 15.20
CA LEU A 231 -5.23 -7.84 15.92
C LEU A 231 -5.46 -6.74 16.96
N ALA A 232 -4.40 -6.31 17.65
CA ALA A 232 -4.49 -5.22 18.63
C ALA A 232 -4.79 -3.88 17.94
N ASP A 233 -4.28 -3.70 16.73
CA ASP A 233 -4.46 -2.48 15.94
C ASP A 233 -5.84 -2.43 15.30
N LEU A 234 -6.35 -3.55 14.79
CA LEU A 234 -7.72 -3.68 14.33
C LEU A 234 -8.72 -3.46 15.49
N ASP A 235 -8.47 -4.05 16.67
CA ASP A 235 -9.28 -3.83 17.88
C ASP A 235 -9.17 -2.35 18.38
N ALA A 236 -8.14 -1.61 17.97
CA ALA A 236 -7.95 -0.19 18.25
C ALA A 236 -8.58 0.73 17.20
N GLY A 237 -9.15 0.18 16.12
CA GLY A 237 -9.84 0.91 15.08
C GLY A 237 -9.03 1.14 13.80
N ALA A 238 -7.92 0.42 13.60
CA ALA A 238 -7.29 0.38 12.30
C ALA A 238 -8.27 -0.15 11.25
N THR A 239 -8.34 0.48 10.09
CA THR A 239 -9.24 0.08 9.00
C THR A 239 -8.55 -0.87 8.02
N GLY A 240 -7.24 -1.00 8.10
CA GLY A 240 -6.45 -1.84 7.24
C GLY A 240 -5.00 -1.95 7.71
N SER A 241 -4.18 -2.59 6.90
CA SER A 241 -2.76 -2.76 7.15
C SER A 241 -1.93 -2.56 5.88
N MET A 242 -0.74 -1.99 6.06
CA MET A 242 0.28 -1.89 5.03
C MET A 242 1.45 -2.79 5.41
N THR A 243 1.58 -3.89 4.71
CA THR A 243 2.59 -4.93 4.97
C THR A 243 3.58 -5.06 3.82
N SER A 244 4.50 -6.00 3.92
CA SER A 244 5.23 -6.49 2.76
C SER A 244 4.32 -7.29 1.81
N ALA A 245 4.85 -7.64 0.66
CA ALA A 245 4.17 -8.50 -0.32
C ALA A 245 4.40 -10.01 -0.08
N LEU A 246 4.83 -10.42 1.12
CA LEU A 246 5.14 -11.85 1.40
C LEU A 246 3.88 -12.72 1.40
N ILE A 247 2.87 -12.35 2.22
CA ILE A 247 1.63 -13.12 2.40
C ILE A 247 0.39 -12.20 2.52
N PRO A 248 0.20 -11.22 1.63
CA PRO A 248 -0.89 -10.24 1.77
C PRO A 248 -2.27 -10.89 1.70
N ASP A 249 -2.45 -11.95 0.92
CA ASP A 249 -3.68 -12.73 0.81
C ASP A 249 -4.11 -13.33 2.16
N LEU A 250 -3.17 -13.89 2.92
CA LEU A 250 -3.46 -14.46 4.24
C LEU A 250 -3.74 -13.39 5.29
N ILE A 251 -3.04 -12.25 5.23
CA ILE A 251 -3.27 -11.12 6.13
C ILE A 251 -4.63 -10.47 5.81
N GLY A 252 -4.97 -10.31 4.53
CA GLY A 252 -6.25 -9.79 4.08
C GLY A 252 -7.45 -10.60 4.61
N GLN A 253 -7.33 -11.94 4.67
CA GLN A 253 -8.35 -12.80 5.27
C GLN A 253 -8.58 -12.47 6.75
N VAL A 254 -7.52 -12.19 7.52
CA VAL A 254 -7.63 -11.81 8.93
C VAL A 254 -8.37 -10.48 9.09
N ILE A 255 -8.01 -9.49 8.26
CA ILE A 255 -8.66 -8.16 8.26
C ILE A 255 -10.15 -8.32 7.90
N THR A 256 -10.47 -9.08 6.87
CA THR A 256 -11.84 -9.33 6.43
C THR A 256 -12.68 -10.03 7.51
N ALA A 257 -12.14 -11.07 8.13
CA ALA A 257 -12.82 -11.78 9.22
C ALA A 257 -13.07 -10.85 10.42
N HIS A 258 -12.09 -10.02 10.79
CA HIS A 258 -12.23 -9.04 11.86
C HIS A 258 -13.32 -8.01 11.54
N ALA A 259 -13.29 -7.43 10.34
CA ALA A 259 -14.27 -6.44 9.89
C ALA A 259 -15.70 -7.00 9.84
N ALA A 260 -15.86 -8.30 9.54
CA ALA A 260 -17.13 -9.00 9.58
C ALA A 260 -17.61 -9.35 11.02
N GLY A 261 -16.84 -9.01 12.05
CA GLY A 261 -17.13 -9.36 13.44
C GLY A 261 -16.77 -10.79 13.83
N ASN A 262 -16.16 -11.57 12.94
CA ASN A 262 -15.73 -12.95 13.16
C ASN A 262 -14.37 -13.00 13.87
N ARG A 263 -14.29 -12.38 15.05
CA ARG A 263 -13.03 -12.21 15.78
C ARG A 263 -12.33 -13.55 16.09
N GLN A 264 -13.07 -14.63 16.33
CA GLN A 264 -12.49 -15.94 16.59
C GLN A 264 -11.75 -16.47 15.35
N GLU A 265 -12.31 -16.30 14.17
CA GLU A 265 -11.69 -16.68 12.90
C GLU A 265 -10.44 -15.79 12.62
N ALA A 266 -10.56 -14.50 12.84
CA ALA A 266 -9.43 -13.56 12.72
C ALA A 266 -8.26 -13.97 13.64
N VAL A 267 -8.54 -14.31 14.92
CA VAL A 267 -7.52 -14.78 15.87
C VAL A 267 -6.89 -16.10 15.38
N ALA A 268 -7.68 -17.06 14.92
CA ALA A 268 -7.17 -18.35 14.43
C ALA A 268 -6.28 -18.16 13.20
N GLY A 269 -6.73 -17.36 12.22
CA GLY A 269 -5.97 -17.02 11.02
C GLY A 269 -4.65 -16.33 11.36
N TYR A 270 -4.71 -15.29 12.19
CA TYR A 270 -3.54 -14.53 12.61
C TYR A 270 -2.52 -15.39 13.37
N THR A 271 -2.98 -16.22 14.31
CA THR A 271 -2.09 -17.10 15.09
C THR A 271 -1.32 -18.05 14.19
N ARG A 272 -1.95 -18.54 13.12
CA ARG A 272 -1.32 -19.46 12.14
C ARG A 272 -0.19 -18.77 11.36
N ILE A 273 -0.34 -17.50 10.98
CA ILE A 273 0.61 -16.78 10.13
C ILE A 273 1.61 -15.94 10.92
N LEU A 274 1.36 -15.67 12.21
CA LEU A 274 2.22 -14.83 13.05
C LEU A 274 3.70 -15.29 13.08
N PRO A 275 4.06 -16.59 13.08
CA PRO A 275 5.46 -17.01 13.00
C PRO A 275 6.16 -16.51 11.73
N VAL A 276 5.47 -16.51 10.59
CA VAL A 276 6.02 -16.01 9.31
C VAL A 276 6.19 -14.51 9.35
N ILE A 277 5.17 -13.77 9.81
CA ILE A 277 5.22 -12.31 10.01
C ILE A 277 6.38 -11.93 10.94
N ASN A 278 6.53 -12.65 12.06
CA ASN A 278 7.60 -12.39 13.01
C ASN A 278 8.99 -12.68 12.40
N HIS A 279 9.12 -13.79 11.67
CA HIS A 279 10.38 -14.14 10.99
C HIS A 279 10.78 -13.05 9.99
N GLU A 280 9.85 -12.61 9.15
CA GLU A 280 10.10 -11.52 8.22
C GLU A 280 10.57 -10.25 8.95
N ASN A 281 9.77 -9.77 9.90
CA ASN A 281 10.03 -8.48 10.53
C ASN A 281 11.26 -8.45 11.42
N ARG A 282 11.56 -9.56 12.10
CA ARG A 282 12.63 -9.61 13.11
C ARG A 282 13.92 -10.25 12.61
N GLN A 283 13.90 -10.97 11.47
CA GLN A 283 15.04 -11.71 10.97
C GLN A 283 15.49 -11.27 9.56
N CYS A 284 14.55 -11.04 8.66
CA CYS A 284 14.84 -10.88 7.23
C CYS A 284 14.55 -9.47 6.69
N GLY A 285 13.54 -8.78 7.23
CA GLY A 285 13.02 -7.56 6.65
C GLY A 285 12.47 -7.82 5.23
N PHE A 286 12.47 -6.81 4.37
CA PHE A 286 11.95 -6.90 3.00
C PHE A 286 12.57 -8.01 2.12
N ARG A 287 13.75 -8.53 2.50
CA ARG A 287 14.41 -9.63 1.79
C ARG A 287 13.58 -10.90 1.74
N ALA A 288 12.75 -11.16 2.77
CA ALA A 288 11.87 -12.33 2.77
C ALA A 288 10.83 -12.25 1.64
N ALA A 289 10.20 -11.09 1.45
CA ALA A 289 9.26 -10.87 0.36
C ALA A 289 9.95 -11.01 -1.01
N LYS A 290 11.15 -10.45 -1.19
CA LYS A 290 11.91 -10.56 -2.44
C LYS A 290 12.27 -12.00 -2.76
N ALA A 291 12.77 -12.76 -1.78
CA ALA A 291 13.08 -14.19 -1.97
C ALA A 291 11.83 -15.00 -2.33
N ALA A 292 10.67 -14.70 -1.73
CA ALA A 292 9.41 -15.34 -2.10
C ALA A 292 8.99 -15.00 -3.54
N MET A 293 9.13 -13.75 -3.98
CA MET A 293 8.84 -13.34 -5.35
C MET A 293 9.75 -14.02 -6.37
N VAL A 294 11.06 -14.17 -6.08
CA VAL A 294 11.97 -14.96 -6.93
C VAL A 294 11.48 -16.39 -7.09
N CYS A 295 11.08 -17.05 -6.00
CA CYS A 295 10.57 -18.41 -6.04
C CYS A 295 9.24 -18.56 -6.78
N LEU A 296 8.34 -17.58 -6.64
CA LEU A 296 7.00 -17.64 -7.22
C LEU A 296 6.97 -17.17 -8.69
N LEU A 297 7.76 -16.17 -9.03
CA LEU A 297 7.64 -15.43 -10.28
C LEU A 297 8.87 -15.53 -11.18
N TYR A 298 9.94 -16.18 -10.73
CA TYR A 298 11.23 -16.23 -11.45
C TYR A 298 11.74 -14.82 -11.81
N THR A 299 11.51 -13.82 -10.92
CA THR A 299 12.09 -12.49 -11.07
C THR A 299 13.57 -12.53 -10.71
N SER A 300 14.36 -11.66 -11.32
CA SER A 300 15.73 -11.46 -10.87
C SER A 300 15.75 -10.67 -9.55
N ASP A 301 16.68 -10.99 -8.66
CA ASP A 301 16.93 -10.23 -7.45
C ASP A 301 18.41 -10.23 -7.08
N ALA A 302 18.95 -9.04 -6.94
CA ALA A 302 20.33 -8.81 -6.49
C ALA A 302 20.41 -8.48 -4.98
N ALA A 303 19.32 -8.62 -4.21
CA ALA A 303 19.30 -8.22 -2.81
C ALA A 303 20.30 -9.02 -1.94
N ASP A 304 20.63 -10.25 -2.33
CA ASP A 304 21.59 -11.07 -1.60
C ASP A 304 23.03 -10.55 -1.71
N ASP A 305 23.38 -9.88 -2.83
CA ASP A 305 24.72 -9.33 -3.05
C ASP A 305 24.94 -7.98 -2.33
N MET A 306 23.89 -7.24 -2.04
CA MET A 306 23.97 -5.95 -1.33
C MET A 306 24.07 -6.08 0.19
N ALA A 307 23.80 -7.25 0.75
CA ALA A 307 23.89 -7.52 2.18
C ALA A 307 25.32 -7.75 2.69
N SER A 308 26.32 -7.70 1.82
CA SER A 308 27.74 -7.93 2.14
C SER A 308 28.58 -6.64 2.14
N VAL A 309 27.98 -5.46 2.15
CA VAL A 309 28.68 -4.16 2.26
C VAL A 309 28.46 -3.55 3.62
#